data_59f5ff1c1395783d732a48463fc52f99
#
_entry.id   59f5ff1c1395783d732a48463fc52f99
#
_cell.length_a   1.000
_cell.length_b   1.000
_cell.length_c   1.000
_cell.angle_alpha   90.00
_cell.angle_beta   90.00
_cell.angle_gamma   90.00
#
_symmetry.space_group_name_H-M   'P 1'
#
loop_
_entity.id
_entity.type
_entity.pdbx_description
1 polymer ?
#
loop_
_entity_poly.entity_id
_entity_poly.type
_entity_poly.pdbx_seq_one_letter_code
_entity_poly.pdbx_strand_id
1 'polypeptide(L)'
;MKLVNRIAVSSAMCVAGLAFAPAQAQEIKLGVHATLSGAGAVWGQAMLGAAELAADEVNAKGGLEVAGKKYRVVVTSYDDKYKANDAVTAMNRLINDDKIRFVVGPLGSAAAVAVLPMATDDKVITMTMAFTPKALGKEFPYSFRPVISSAEFSDPQIAWVVKKLNVKRVGGLFPNDESGQQVGAANAKAYEKVGANFEAREYFERERVDFVPLLTRLFAKNIDTIELNGNAPTTAALIVKQAREMGFKGPIIRTGGDATGEIVKVAGKAAAEGVYVHQTINPADAKVADYIKRFQAKYKSEMNAFSPMFHANVQMLFGAMQQAKTTTDLDKIRDAMASMKDYDTVIGKVSWSGEQAYGIKRQLDAPFYVGVIRDGVSQIVAKCSLKSCD
;
A
#
# COMPACT_ATOMS: atom_id res chain seq x y z
N MET A 1 -67.86 -14.76 -72.87
CA MET A 1 -67.65 -14.38 -71.50
C MET A 1 -66.31 -14.84 -71.06
N LYS A 2 -65.33 -13.97 -70.99
CA LYS A 2 -63.92 -14.34 -70.62
C LYS A 2 -63.64 -13.88 -69.19
N LEU A 3 -63.35 -14.85 -68.31
CA LEU A 3 -62.87 -14.56 -66.96
C LEU A 3 -61.39 -14.19 -67.01
N VAL A 4 -61.04 -13.04 -66.44
CA VAL A 4 -59.65 -12.62 -66.28
C VAL A 4 -59.22 -12.87 -64.82
N ASN A 5 -58.28 -13.83 -64.68
CA ASN A 5 -57.62 -14.10 -63.37
C ASN A 5 -56.56 -13.03 -63.11
N ARG A 6 -56.70 -12.29 -61.99
CA ARG A 6 -55.66 -11.42 -61.47
C ARG A 6 -54.82 -12.18 -60.45
N ILE A 7 -53.57 -12.43 -60.77
CA ILE A 7 -52.57 -12.98 -59.85
C ILE A 7 -51.99 -11.77 -59.04
N ALA A 8 -52.23 -11.76 -57.74
CA ALA A 8 -51.60 -10.83 -56.82
C ALA A 8 -50.25 -11.40 -56.35
N VAL A 9 -49.17 -10.76 -56.74
CA VAL A 9 -47.82 -11.08 -56.27
C VAL A 9 -47.61 -10.30 -54.97
N SER A 10 -47.60 -11.01 -53.80
CA SER A 10 -47.25 -10.44 -52.52
C SER A 10 -45.73 -10.52 -52.33
N SER A 11 -45.04 -9.37 -52.43
CA SER A 11 -43.64 -9.25 -52.10
C SER A 11 -43.48 -9.24 -50.60
N ALA A 12 -43.01 -10.31 -50.01
CA ALA A 12 -42.60 -10.39 -48.62
C ALA A 12 -41.24 -9.72 -48.46
N MET A 13 -41.23 -8.54 -47.83
CA MET A 13 -40.04 -7.81 -47.44
C MET A 13 -39.43 -8.42 -46.19
N CYS A 14 -38.41 -9.27 -46.30
CA CYS A 14 -37.63 -9.75 -45.19
C CYS A 14 -36.80 -8.60 -44.59
N VAL A 15 -37.26 -8.00 -43.50
CA VAL A 15 -36.44 -7.10 -42.67
C VAL A 15 -35.49 -8.00 -41.87
N ALA A 16 -34.23 -8.13 -42.33
CA ALA A 16 -33.18 -8.75 -41.54
C ALA A 16 -32.86 -7.81 -40.37
N GLY A 17 -33.42 -8.11 -39.18
CA GLY A 17 -33.05 -7.49 -37.93
C GLY A 17 -31.64 -7.87 -37.59
N LEU A 18 -30.68 -6.96 -37.77
CA LEU A 18 -29.36 -7.07 -37.18
C LEU A 18 -29.53 -7.08 -35.66
N ALA A 19 -29.55 -8.28 -35.09
CA ALA A 19 -29.41 -8.46 -33.64
C ALA A 19 -28.02 -7.98 -33.24
N PHE A 20 -27.90 -6.76 -32.75
CA PHE A 20 -26.72 -6.32 -32.00
C PHE A 20 -26.63 -7.20 -30.75
N ALA A 21 -25.89 -8.31 -30.82
CA ALA A 21 -25.44 -8.98 -29.62
C ALA A 21 -24.65 -7.95 -28.79
N PRO A 22 -24.96 -7.72 -27.52
CA PRO A 22 -24.16 -6.84 -26.70
C PRO A 22 -22.72 -7.36 -26.74
N ALA A 23 -21.82 -6.53 -27.28
CA ALA A 23 -20.39 -6.84 -27.25
C ALA A 23 -20.02 -7.04 -25.79
N GLN A 24 -19.72 -8.28 -25.40
CA GLN A 24 -19.31 -8.61 -24.05
C GLN A 24 -18.05 -7.78 -23.79
N ALA A 25 -18.14 -6.83 -22.86
CA ALA A 25 -17.04 -5.92 -22.57
C ALA A 25 -15.83 -6.79 -22.15
N GLN A 26 -14.73 -6.66 -22.87
CA GLN A 26 -13.49 -7.34 -22.50
C GLN A 26 -13.08 -6.88 -21.09
N GLU A 27 -12.58 -7.80 -20.28
CA GLU A 27 -12.24 -7.51 -18.89
C GLU A 27 -10.73 -7.45 -18.68
N ILE A 28 -10.30 -6.53 -17.83
CA ILE A 28 -9.01 -6.54 -17.16
C ILE A 28 -9.26 -6.98 -15.73
N LYS A 29 -8.68 -8.10 -15.34
CA LYS A 29 -8.78 -8.65 -13.98
C LYS A 29 -7.64 -8.10 -13.13
N LEU A 30 -7.96 -7.42 -12.03
CA LEU A 30 -7.03 -6.89 -11.04
C LEU A 30 -7.21 -7.65 -9.73
N GLY A 31 -6.16 -8.32 -9.26
CA GLY A 31 -6.15 -9.00 -7.98
C GLY A 31 -5.77 -8.05 -6.85
N VAL A 32 -6.31 -8.28 -5.67
CA VAL A 32 -5.83 -7.71 -4.42
C VAL A 32 -5.44 -8.83 -3.49
N HIS A 33 -4.15 -8.90 -3.18
CA HIS A 33 -3.57 -9.85 -2.26
C HIS A 33 -3.12 -9.11 -1.00
N ALA A 34 -3.92 -9.12 0.04
CA ALA A 34 -3.70 -8.29 1.21
C ALA A 34 -4.28 -8.91 2.48
N THR A 35 -3.85 -8.41 3.63
CA THR A 35 -4.44 -8.75 4.93
C THR A 35 -5.75 -7.98 5.10
N LEU A 36 -6.88 -8.65 4.96
CA LEU A 36 -8.19 -8.01 5.03
C LEU A 36 -8.87 -8.20 6.40
N SER A 37 -8.29 -9.02 7.28
CA SER A 37 -8.77 -9.28 8.63
C SER A 37 -7.64 -9.18 9.67
N GLY A 38 -8.00 -9.09 10.95
CA GLY A 38 -7.04 -8.98 12.06
C GLY A 38 -6.35 -7.61 12.15
N ALA A 39 -5.22 -7.55 12.86
CA ALA A 39 -4.52 -6.30 13.18
C ALA A 39 -3.97 -5.54 11.96
N GLY A 40 -3.71 -6.24 10.85
CA GLY A 40 -3.23 -5.67 9.58
C GLY A 40 -4.35 -5.19 8.66
N ALA A 41 -5.62 -5.41 9.00
CA ALA A 41 -6.77 -5.13 8.13
C ALA A 41 -6.82 -3.67 7.64
N VAL A 42 -6.42 -2.71 8.48
CA VAL A 42 -6.41 -1.27 8.11
C VAL A 42 -5.56 -1.03 6.87
N TRP A 43 -4.43 -1.71 6.73
CA TRP A 43 -3.57 -1.61 5.56
C TRP A 43 -4.15 -2.33 4.34
N GLY A 44 -4.64 -3.56 4.55
CA GLY A 44 -5.23 -4.35 3.48
C GLY A 44 -6.49 -3.71 2.90
N GLN A 45 -7.34 -3.16 3.75
CA GLN A 45 -8.52 -2.41 3.32
C GLN A 45 -8.15 -1.13 2.55
N ALA A 46 -7.05 -0.46 2.92
CA ALA A 46 -6.53 0.67 2.15
C ALA A 46 -6.10 0.27 0.73
N MET A 47 -5.47 -0.90 0.59
CA MET A 47 -5.06 -1.45 -0.72
C MET A 47 -6.28 -1.85 -1.57
N LEU A 48 -7.22 -2.57 -0.97
CA LEU A 48 -8.47 -2.98 -1.63
C LEU A 48 -9.29 -1.76 -2.07
N GLY A 49 -9.52 -0.82 -1.16
CA GLY A 49 -10.25 0.40 -1.47
C GLY A 49 -9.61 1.25 -2.56
N ALA A 50 -8.27 1.29 -2.61
CA ALA A 50 -7.54 1.96 -3.68
C ALA A 50 -7.75 1.30 -5.05
N ALA A 51 -7.66 -0.04 -5.10
CA ALA A 51 -7.87 -0.81 -6.33
C ALA A 51 -9.31 -0.68 -6.85
N GLU A 52 -10.30 -0.79 -5.96
CA GLU A 52 -11.71 -0.66 -6.31
C GLU A 52 -12.07 0.76 -6.76
N LEU A 53 -11.54 1.79 -6.09
CA LEU A 53 -11.80 3.18 -6.49
C LEU A 53 -11.19 3.49 -7.87
N ALA A 54 -9.97 3.03 -8.14
CA ALA A 54 -9.33 3.19 -9.45
C ALA A 54 -10.10 2.44 -10.56
N ALA A 55 -10.59 1.23 -10.27
CA ALA A 55 -11.42 0.46 -11.19
C ALA A 55 -12.75 1.17 -11.50
N ASP A 56 -13.44 1.66 -10.46
CA ASP A 56 -14.71 2.37 -10.64
C ASP A 56 -14.55 3.65 -11.46
N GLU A 57 -13.47 4.40 -11.25
CA GLU A 57 -13.20 5.65 -11.99
C GLU A 57 -13.03 5.44 -13.50
N VAL A 58 -12.38 4.36 -13.90
CA VAL A 58 -12.26 4.03 -15.33
C VAL A 58 -13.53 3.39 -15.87
N ASN A 59 -14.20 2.56 -15.09
CA ASN A 59 -15.45 1.92 -15.47
C ASN A 59 -16.58 2.94 -15.66
N ALA A 60 -16.65 3.97 -14.81
CA ALA A 60 -17.62 5.08 -14.94
C ALA A 60 -17.43 5.88 -16.24
N LYS A 61 -16.22 5.86 -16.84
CA LYS A 61 -15.90 6.47 -18.14
C LYS A 61 -16.15 5.51 -19.32
N GLY A 62 -16.75 4.35 -19.06
CA GLY A 62 -17.03 3.31 -20.06
C GLY A 62 -15.89 2.29 -20.24
N GLY A 63 -14.95 2.21 -19.29
CA GLY A 63 -13.83 1.27 -19.26
C GLY A 63 -12.48 1.88 -19.62
N LEU A 64 -11.41 1.14 -19.37
CA LEU A 64 -10.05 1.51 -19.75
C LEU A 64 -9.86 1.33 -21.26
N GLU A 65 -9.52 2.40 -21.95
CA GLU A 65 -9.23 2.32 -23.38
C GLU A 65 -7.78 1.93 -23.63
N VAL A 66 -7.57 0.79 -24.31
CA VAL A 66 -6.25 0.30 -24.71
C VAL A 66 -6.30 -0.12 -26.18
N ALA A 67 -5.45 0.46 -27.02
CA ALA A 67 -5.38 0.18 -28.46
C ALA A 67 -6.75 0.27 -29.19
N GLY A 68 -7.56 1.27 -28.84
CA GLY A 68 -8.89 1.51 -29.43
C GLY A 68 -10.00 0.57 -28.93
N LYS A 69 -9.73 -0.28 -27.93
CA LYS A 69 -10.71 -1.14 -27.30
C LYS A 69 -10.95 -0.71 -25.85
N LYS A 70 -12.19 -0.84 -25.39
CA LYS A 70 -12.57 -0.54 -24.01
C LYS A 70 -12.67 -1.82 -23.18
N TYR A 71 -12.04 -1.79 -22.00
CA TYR A 71 -11.98 -2.90 -21.08
C TYR A 71 -12.62 -2.50 -19.75
N ARG A 72 -13.52 -3.33 -19.25
CA ARG A 72 -14.02 -3.21 -17.87
C ARG A 72 -12.96 -3.72 -16.90
N VAL A 73 -12.67 -2.99 -15.85
CA VAL A 73 -11.77 -3.46 -14.77
C VAL A 73 -12.59 -4.15 -13.70
N VAL A 74 -12.21 -5.38 -13.36
CA VAL A 74 -12.87 -6.20 -12.33
C VAL A 74 -11.84 -6.51 -11.24
N VAL A 75 -12.21 -6.25 -9.98
CA VAL A 75 -11.35 -6.49 -8.81
C VAL A 75 -11.75 -7.78 -8.10
N THR A 76 -10.77 -8.64 -7.81
CA THR A 76 -10.92 -9.85 -6.99
C THR A 76 -9.92 -9.80 -5.85
N SER A 77 -10.35 -10.08 -4.60
CA SER A 77 -9.48 -9.98 -3.43
C SER A 77 -9.44 -11.26 -2.62
N TYR A 78 -8.26 -11.53 -2.02
CA TYR A 78 -8.06 -12.62 -1.07
C TYR A 78 -7.32 -12.13 0.17
N ASP A 79 -7.79 -12.60 1.33
CA ASP A 79 -7.22 -12.32 2.65
C ASP A 79 -6.09 -13.32 2.96
N ASP A 80 -4.89 -12.81 3.23
CA ASP A 80 -3.73 -13.61 3.66
C ASP A 80 -3.56 -13.67 5.19
N LYS A 81 -4.41 -12.98 5.95
CA LYS A 81 -4.40 -12.89 7.43
C LYS A 81 -3.03 -12.53 8.01
N TYR A 82 -2.18 -11.88 7.21
CA TYR A 82 -0.79 -11.56 7.52
C TYR A 82 0.11 -12.79 7.74
N LYS A 83 -0.18 -13.92 7.05
CA LYS A 83 0.54 -15.20 7.19
C LYS A 83 1.11 -15.66 5.85
N ALA A 84 2.38 -16.05 5.83
CA ALA A 84 3.06 -16.46 4.61
C ALA A 84 2.38 -17.65 3.89
N ASN A 85 1.89 -18.65 4.64
CA ASN A 85 1.21 -19.81 4.06
C ASN A 85 -0.14 -19.44 3.44
N ASP A 86 -0.93 -18.58 4.10
CA ASP A 86 -2.19 -18.07 3.55
C ASP A 86 -1.92 -17.18 2.33
N ALA A 87 -0.80 -16.43 2.34
CA ALA A 87 -0.36 -15.63 1.19
C ALA A 87 -0.04 -16.49 -0.04
N VAL A 88 0.68 -17.62 0.14
CA VAL A 88 0.94 -18.57 -0.96
C VAL A 88 -0.38 -19.12 -1.51
N THR A 89 -1.32 -19.49 -0.65
CA THR A 89 -2.64 -19.97 -1.06
C THR A 89 -3.42 -18.92 -1.86
N ALA A 90 -3.46 -17.69 -1.36
CA ALA A 90 -4.14 -16.55 -2.02
C ALA A 90 -3.53 -16.25 -3.40
N MET A 91 -2.20 -16.21 -3.51
CA MET A 91 -1.52 -15.96 -4.79
C MET A 91 -1.77 -17.08 -5.79
N ASN A 92 -1.74 -18.35 -5.34
CA ASN A 92 -2.07 -19.51 -6.21
C ASN A 92 -3.49 -19.40 -6.79
N ARG A 93 -4.47 -19.01 -5.98
CA ARG A 93 -5.85 -18.81 -6.45
C ARG A 93 -5.94 -17.70 -7.49
N LEU A 94 -5.34 -16.53 -7.22
CA LEU A 94 -5.30 -15.43 -8.17
C LEU A 94 -4.69 -15.87 -9.52
N ILE A 95 -3.56 -16.58 -9.48
CA ILE A 95 -2.84 -17.00 -10.69
C ILE A 95 -3.57 -18.12 -11.43
N ASN A 96 -3.94 -19.18 -10.70
CA ASN A 96 -4.34 -20.46 -11.31
C ASN A 96 -5.84 -20.60 -11.45
N ASP A 97 -6.66 -20.09 -10.54
CA ASP A 97 -8.12 -20.18 -10.62
C ASP A 97 -8.68 -18.97 -11.39
N ASP A 98 -8.32 -17.75 -10.98
CA ASP A 98 -8.87 -16.52 -11.54
C ASP A 98 -8.14 -16.04 -12.80
N LYS A 99 -6.95 -16.60 -13.13
CA LYS A 99 -6.10 -16.20 -14.26
C LYS A 99 -5.70 -14.74 -14.22
N ILE A 100 -5.42 -14.20 -13.04
CA ILE A 100 -5.00 -12.83 -12.80
C ILE A 100 -3.48 -12.68 -13.00
N ARG A 101 -3.05 -11.59 -13.62
CA ARG A 101 -1.63 -11.27 -13.87
C ARG A 101 -1.24 -9.87 -13.38
N PHE A 102 -2.16 -9.13 -12.76
CA PHE A 102 -1.95 -7.81 -12.17
C PHE A 102 -2.45 -7.84 -10.72
N VAL A 103 -1.55 -7.64 -9.75
CA VAL A 103 -1.88 -7.82 -8.33
C VAL A 103 -1.44 -6.61 -7.51
N VAL A 104 -2.38 -5.97 -6.84
CA VAL A 104 -2.13 -5.02 -5.75
C VAL A 104 -1.79 -5.86 -4.51
N GLY A 105 -0.54 -5.82 -4.11
CA GLY A 105 0.03 -6.71 -3.09
C GLY A 105 1.25 -7.48 -3.60
N PRO A 106 1.78 -8.40 -2.78
CA PRO A 106 1.35 -8.82 -1.44
C PRO A 106 1.58 -7.76 -0.36
N LEU A 107 0.86 -7.91 0.76
CA LEU A 107 1.06 -7.10 1.96
C LEU A 107 1.92 -7.86 2.97
N GLY A 108 2.99 -7.21 3.43
CA GLY A 108 3.89 -7.75 4.44
C GLY A 108 5.13 -8.43 3.89
N SER A 109 6.24 -8.31 4.63
CA SER A 109 7.55 -8.79 4.17
C SER A 109 7.60 -10.32 4.06
N ALA A 110 7.02 -11.05 5.02
CA ALA A 110 6.98 -12.51 5.00
C ALA A 110 6.13 -13.03 3.81
N ALA A 111 4.97 -12.43 3.56
CA ALA A 111 4.14 -12.73 2.42
C ALA A 111 4.87 -12.47 1.10
N ALA A 112 5.53 -11.31 0.96
CA ALA A 112 6.26 -10.95 -0.24
C ALA A 112 7.39 -11.96 -0.56
N VAL A 113 8.23 -12.28 0.42
CA VAL A 113 9.31 -13.25 0.24
C VAL A 113 8.79 -14.62 -0.17
N ALA A 114 7.63 -15.03 0.36
CA ALA A 114 7.02 -16.32 0.04
C ALA A 114 6.42 -16.41 -1.37
N VAL A 115 5.86 -15.29 -1.91
CA VAL A 115 5.08 -15.36 -3.16
C VAL A 115 5.76 -14.76 -4.39
N LEU A 116 6.75 -13.88 -4.22
CA LEU A 116 7.42 -13.22 -5.36
C LEU A 116 8.14 -14.18 -6.32
N PRO A 117 8.74 -15.31 -5.88
CA PRO A 117 9.29 -16.29 -6.81
C PRO A 117 8.21 -16.81 -7.77
N MET A 118 7.08 -17.32 -7.25
CA MET A 118 5.98 -17.84 -8.09
C MET A 118 5.33 -16.75 -8.95
N ALA A 119 5.17 -15.53 -8.41
CA ALA A 119 4.66 -14.40 -9.19
C ALA A 119 5.60 -14.04 -10.35
N THR A 120 6.90 -14.22 -10.18
CA THR A 120 7.90 -14.00 -11.21
C THR A 120 7.83 -15.08 -12.30
N ASP A 121 7.73 -16.36 -11.92
CA ASP A 121 7.63 -17.48 -12.84
C ASP A 121 6.38 -17.36 -13.74
N ASP A 122 5.28 -16.89 -13.17
CA ASP A 122 4.01 -16.64 -13.87
C ASP A 122 3.89 -15.24 -14.49
N LYS A 123 4.95 -14.44 -14.45
CA LYS A 123 5.00 -13.05 -14.96
C LYS A 123 3.91 -12.14 -14.37
N VAL A 124 3.55 -12.31 -13.10
CA VAL A 124 2.56 -11.47 -12.44
C VAL A 124 3.17 -10.14 -12.04
N ILE A 125 2.62 -9.04 -12.55
CA ILE A 125 3.00 -7.70 -12.12
C ILE A 125 2.40 -7.45 -10.74
N THR A 126 3.25 -7.31 -9.72
CA THR A 126 2.86 -7.09 -8.32
C THR A 126 3.17 -5.67 -7.87
N MET A 127 2.28 -5.11 -7.04
CA MET A 127 2.44 -3.80 -6.38
C MET A 127 2.62 -4.05 -4.88
N THR A 128 3.83 -4.43 -4.51
CA THR A 128 4.16 -5.04 -3.21
C THR A 128 4.22 -4.00 -2.08
N MET A 129 3.57 -4.27 -0.96
CA MET A 129 3.74 -3.53 0.29
C MET A 129 4.61 -4.34 1.26
N ALA A 130 5.92 -4.25 1.10
CA ALA A 130 6.88 -4.91 1.96
C ALA A 130 8.05 -3.98 2.29
N PHE A 131 8.45 -3.94 3.56
CA PHE A 131 9.58 -3.10 3.98
C PHE A 131 10.93 -3.78 3.82
N THR A 132 10.95 -5.10 3.69
CA THR A 132 12.20 -5.83 3.45
C THR A 132 12.83 -5.46 2.12
N PRO A 133 14.17 -5.26 2.06
CA PRO A 133 14.89 -5.10 0.79
C PRO A 133 14.71 -6.30 -0.15
N LYS A 134 14.52 -7.51 0.41
CA LYS A 134 14.35 -8.77 -0.35
C LYS A 134 13.10 -8.79 -1.25
N ALA A 135 12.19 -7.82 -1.13
CA ALA A 135 10.99 -7.73 -1.99
C ALA A 135 11.25 -7.04 -3.34
N LEU A 136 12.44 -6.50 -3.56
CA LEU A 136 12.88 -5.90 -4.82
C LEU A 136 14.28 -6.40 -5.16
N GLY A 137 14.48 -6.74 -6.44
CA GLY A 137 15.74 -7.19 -6.97
C GLY A 137 15.61 -7.56 -8.44
N LYS A 138 16.73 -7.81 -9.10
CA LYS A 138 16.75 -8.26 -10.51
C LYS A 138 16.07 -9.61 -10.68
N GLU A 139 16.04 -10.42 -9.62
CA GLU A 139 15.35 -11.70 -9.52
C GLU A 139 13.82 -11.59 -9.56
N PHE A 140 13.27 -10.41 -9.23
CA PHE A 140 11.81 -10.15 -9.25
C PHE A 140 11.44 -9.01 -10.22
N PRO A 141 11.66 -9.20 -11.54
CA PRO A 141 11.53 -8.12 -12.53
C PRO A 141 10.09 -7.60 -12.69
N TYR A 142 9.08 -8.33 -12.21
CA TYR A 142 7.66 -7.92 -12.25
C TYR A 142 7.17 -7.32 -10.92
N SER A 143 8.03 -7.21 -9.90
CA SER A 143 7.67 -6.58 -8.63
C SER A 143 7.94 -5.08 -8.65
N PHE A 144 6.91 -4.29 -8.32
CA PHE A 144 6.96 -2.84 -8.10
C PHE A 144 6.61 -2.56 -6.65
N ARG A 145 7.26 -1.58 -6.03
CA ARG A 145 6.97 -1.21 -4.64
C ARG A 145 6.48 0.23 -4.57
N PRO A 146 5.16 0.44 -4.35
CA PRO A 146 4.54 1.78 -4.27
C PRO A 146 4.84 2.53 -2.99
N VAL A 147 5.42 1.87 -1.97
CA VAL A 147 5.74 2.49 -0.68
C VAL A 147 7.25 2.48 -0.45
N ILE A 148 7.77 3.54 0.17
CA ILE A 148 9.19 3.64 0.50
C ILE A 148 9.51 2.61 1.59
N SER A 149 10.64 1.92 1.48
CA SER A 149 11.07 0.92 2.47
C SER A 149 11.78 1.55 3.67
N SER A 150 11.89 0.77 4.76
CA SER A 150 12.64 1.19 5.94
C SER A 150 14.12 1.46 5.65
N ALA A 151 14.71 0.80 4.67
CA ALA A 151 16.09 1.07 4.25
C ALA A 151 16.28 2.49 3.71
N GLU A 152 15.20 3.15 3.33
CA GLU A 152 15.21 4.47 2.70
C GLU A 152 14.68 5.56 3.63
N PHE A 153 13.59 5.33 4.37
CA PHE A 153 13.01 6.36 5.23
C PHE A 153 13.61 6.42 6.64
N SER A 154 14.22 5.31 7.15
CA SER A 154 14.68 5.28 8.54
C SER A 154 15.76 6.32 8.81
N ASP A 155 16.82 6.37 8.01
CA ASP A 155 17.94 7.31 8.22
C ASP A 155 17.47 8.78 8.28
N PRO A 156 16.79 9.34 7.25
CA PRO A 156 16.41 10.75 7.26
C PRO A 156 15.37 11.09 8.32
N GLN A 157 14.37 10.22 8.54
CA GLN A 157 13.34 10.47 9.53
C GLN A 157 13.89 10.42 10.95
N ILE A 158 14.70 9.39 11.27
CA ILE A 158 15.29 9.22 12.59
C ILE A 158 16.28 10.35 12.90
N ALA A 159 17.10 10.77 11.91
CA ALA A 159 18.00 11.90 12.09
C ALA A 159 17.24 13.19 12.47
N TRP A 160 16.11 13.45 11.80
CA TRP A 160 15.26 14.59 12.12
C TRP A 160 14.65 14.48 13.52
N VAL A 161 14.08 13.32 13.86
CA VAL A 161 13.45 13.04 15.16
C VAL A 161 14.45 13.19 16.30
N VAL A 162 15.63 12.57 16.20
CA VAL A 162 16.68 12.65 17.24
C VAL A 162 17.09 14.11 17.49
N LYS A 163 17.34 14.86 16.42
CA LYS A 163 17.68 16.28 16.52
C LYS A 163 16.54 17.11 17.11
N LYS A 164 15.31 16.89 16.65
CA LYS A 164 14.15 17.71 17.05
C LYS A 164 13.70 17.47 18.49
N LEU A 165 13.75 16.22 18.94
CA LEU A 165 13.26 15.80 20.25
C LEU A 165 14.37 15.55 21.27
N ASN A 166 15.64 15.73 20.88
CA ASN A 166 16.82 15.46 21.72
C ASN A 166 16.83 14.04 22.30
N VAL A 167 16.45 13.06 21.45
CA VAL A 167 16.40 11.63 21.81
C VAL A 167 17.78 11.11 22.16
N LYS A 168 17.91 10.35 23.26
CA LYS A 168 19.18 9.78 23.72
C LYS A 168 19.13 8.26 23.87
N ARG A 169 18.04 7.72 24.41
CA ARG A 169 17.94 6.32 24.84
C ARG A 169 16.61 5.71 24.32
N VAL A 170 16.70 4.86 23.32
CA VAL A 170 15.54 4.32 22.62
C VAL A 170 15.28 2.87 23.03
N GLY A 171 14.04 2.52 23.28
CA GLY A 171 13.57 1.14 23.35
C GLY A 171 12.55 0.88 22.26
N GLY A 172 12.66 -0.25 21.57
CA GLY A 172 11.73 -0.60 20.49
C GLY A 172 10.94 -1.87 20.76
N LEU A 173 9.68 -1.87 20.28
CA LEU A 173 8.83 -3.06 20.25
C LEU A 173 8.51 -3.42 18.81
N PHE A 174 8.84 -4.64 18.41
CA PHE A 174 8.74 -5.09 17.02
C PHE A 174 8.04 -6.45 16.94
N PRO A 175 7.28 -6.73 15.85
CA PRO A 175 6.78 -8.07 15.60
C PRO A 175 7.94 -9.07 15.40
N ASN A 176 7.75 -10.31 15.85
CA ASN A 176 8.71 -11.39 15.70
C ASN A 176 8.54 -12.08 14.33
N ASP A 177 8.72 -11.33 13.25
CA ASP A 177 8.68 -11.83 11.89
C ASP A 177 9.71 -11.12 10.99
N GLU A 178 9.77 -11.50 9.71
CA GLU A 178 10.72 -10.91 8.73
C GLU A 178 10.65 -9.37 8.71
N SER A 179 9.45 -8.80 8.78
CA SER A 179 9.27 -7.34 8.78
C SER A 179 9.84 -6.70 10.05
N GLY A 180 9.43 -7.20 11.22
CA GLY A 180 9.86 -6.64 12.50
C GLY A 180 11.35 -6.79 12.77
N GLN A 181 11.93 -7.94 12.42
CA GLN A 181 13.38 -8.17 12.54
C GLN A 181 14.16 -7.18 11.67
N GLN A 182 13.74 -7.01 10.41
CA GLN A 182 14.39 -6.13 9.46
C GLN A 182 14.29 -4.66 9.88
N VAL A 183 13.08 -4.17 10.22
CA VAL A 183 12.90 -2.76 10.62
C VAL A 183 13.53 -2.45 11.98
N GLY A 184 13.50 -3.39 12.92
CA GLY A 184 14.16 -3.24 14.22
C GLY A 184 15.69 -3.09 14.08
N ALA A 185 16.30 -3.88 13.22
CA ALA A 185 17.73 -3.77 12.92
C ALA A 185 18.07 -2.46 12.19
N ALA A 186 17.28 -2.09 11.18
CA ALA A 186 17.49 -0.86 10.42
C ALA A 186 17.35 0.38 11.30
N ASN A 187 16.29 0.45 12.13
CA ASN A 187 16.09 1.59 13.01
C ASN A 187 17.14 1.70 14.09
N ALA A 188 17.55 0.60 14.74
CA ALA A 188 18.63 0.62 15.73
C ALA A 188 19.90 1.23 15.13
N LYS A 189 20.30 0.75 13.95
CA LYS A 189 21.47 1.29 13.23
C LYS A 189 21.31 2.78 12.88
N ALA A 190 20.10 3.21 12.48
CA ALA A 190 19.83 4.61 12.15
C ALA A 190 19.92 5.53 13.39
N TYR A 191 19.39 5.10 14.55
CA TYR A 191 19.54 5.81 15.82
C TYR A 191 20.99 5.93 16.27
N GLU A 192 21.74 4.83 16.25
CA GLU A 192 23.17 4.78 16.62
C GLU A 192 24.00 5.71 15.73
N LYS A 193 23.74 5.73 14.43
CA LYS A 193 24.42 6.59 13.44
C LYS A 193 24.33 8.09 13.77
N VAL A 194 23.27 8.51 14.45
CA VAL A 194 23.01 9.91 14.83
C VAL A 194 23.23 10.17 16.33
N GLY A 195 23.85 9.24 17.05
CA GLY A 195 24.31 9.39 18.43
C GLY A 195 23.24 9.13 19.50
N ALA A 196 22.16 8.44 19.17
CA ALA A 196 21.18 7.94 20.14
C ALA A 196 21.40 6.44 20.40
N ASN A 197 21.41 6.03 21.66
CA ASN A 197 21.59 4.62 22.04
C ASN A 197 20.31 3.83 21.88
N PHE A 198 20.35 2.72 21.13
CA PHE A 198 19.23 1.79 21.04
C PHE A 198 19.36 0.71 22.11
N GLU A 199 18.79 0.93 23.31
CA GLU A 199 19.04 0.18 24.54
C GLU A 199 18.47 -1.23 24.52
N ALA A 200 17.30 -1.43 23.90
CA ALA A 200 16.66 -2.73 23.82
C ALA A 200 15.69 -2.84 22.65
N ARG A 201 15.62 -4.04 22.10
CA ARG A 201 14.61 -4.46 21.10
C ARG A 201 13.84 -5.62 21.67
N GLU A 202 12.54 -5.40 21.92
CA GLU A 202 11.63 -6.42 22.36
C GLU A 202 10.82 -6.94 21.17
N TYR A 203 10.82 -8.25 20.97
CA TYR A 203 10.08 -8.91 19.91
C TYR A 203 8.87 -9.65 20.44
N PHE A 204 7.77 -9.68 19.69
CA PHE A 204 6.51 -10.29 20.12
C PHE A 204 5.73 -10.88 18.93
N GLU A 205 4.89 -11.88 19.23
CA GLU A 205 3.99 -12.45 18.24
C GLU A 205 2.85 -11.47 17.90
N ARG A 206 2.45 -11.39 16.63
CA ARG A 206 1.51 -10.35 16.12
C ARG A 206 0.15 -10.35 16.80
N GLU A 207 -0.28 -11.49 17.31
CA GLU A 207 -1.54 -11.66 18.03
C GLU A 207 -1.51 -11.13 19.46
N ARG A 208 -0.35 -10.69 19.96
CA ARG A 208 -0.19 -10.16 21.29
C ARG A 208 -1.00 -8.90 21.53
N VAL A 209 -1.70 -8.83 22.65
CA VAL A 209 -2.52 -7.69 23.10
C VAL A 209 -2.09 -7.09 24.42
N ASP A 210 -1.35 -7.83 25.25
CA ASP A 210 -0.76 -7.37 26.52
C ASP A 210 0.73 -7.06 26.34
N PHE A 211 1.07 -5.78 26.40
CA PHE A 211 2.44 -5.28 26.23
C PHE A 211 3.08 -4.84 27.58
N VAL A 212 2.34 -4.86 28.68
CA VAL A 212 2.84 -4.43 29.98
C VAL A 212 4.14 -5.13 30.39
N PRO A 213 4.31 -6.47 30.22
CA PRO A 213 5.58 -7.12 30.56
C PRO A 213 6.76 -6.66 29.70
N LEU A 214 6.53 -6.39 28.41
CA LEU A 214 7.57 -5.89 27.48
C LEU A 214 7.94 -4.44 27.83
N LEU A 215 6.95 -3.59 28.05
CA LEU A 215 7.13 -2.20 28.44
C LEU A 215 7.88 -2.09 29.79
N THR A 216 7.57 -2.95 30.76
CA THR A 216 8.29 -3.01 32.05
C THR A 216 9.79 -3.26 31.83
N ARG A 217 10.15 -4.21 30.96
CA ARG A 217 11.56 -4.47 30.65
C ARG A 217 12.23 -3.30 29.94
N LEU A 218 11.53 -2.63 29.01
CA LEU A 218 12.05 -1.44 28.35
C LEU A 218 12.26 -0.28 29.34
N PHE A 219 11.30 -0.03 30.22
CA PHE A 219 11.40 1.06 31.20
C PHE A 219 12.53 0.84 32.21
N ALA A 220 12.82 -0.42 32.58
CA ALA A 220 13.98 -0.78 33.39
C ALA A 220 15.35 -0.41 32.74
N LYS A 221 15.37 -0.15 31.43
CA LYS A 221 16.56 0.35 30.70
C LYS A 221 16.68 1.88 30.72
N ASN A 222 15.82 2.59 31.46
CA ASN A 222 15.80 4.05 31.52
C ASN A 222 15.71 4.71 30.12
N ILE A 223 14.88 4.18 29.25
CA ILE A 223 14.65 4.77 27.93
C ILE A 223 13.90 6.11 28.05
N ASP A 224 14.20 7.04 27.17
CA ASP A 224 13.47 8.30 27.02
C ASP A 224 12.46 8.25 25.87
N THR A 225 12.60 7.30 24.94
CA THR A 225 11.82 7.23 23.71
C THR A 225 11.42 5.78 23.39
N ILE A 226 10.19 5.60 22.89
CA ILE A 226 9.71 4.31 22.35
C ILE A 226 9.64 4.38 20.83
N GLU A 227 10.21 3.37 20.14
CA GLU A 227 10.10 3.18 18.69
C GLU A 227 9.15 2.04 18.35
N LEU A 228 8.20 2.26 17.42
CA LEU A 228 7.12 1.34 17.06
C LEU A 228 7.07 0.99 15.55
N ASN A 229 8.17 1.09 14.83
CA ASN A 229 8.18 0.71 13.40
C ASN A 229 7.80 -0.77 13.20
N GLY A 230 7.14 -1.09 12.08
CA GLY A 230 6.74 -2.46 11.72
C GLY A 230 5.48 -2.97 12.41
N ASN A 231 4.97 -2.24 13.41
CA ASN A 231 3.72 -2.60 14.08
C ASN A 231 2.51 -2.34 13.18
N ALA A 232 1.52 -3.24 13.22
CA ALA A 232 0.21 -2.96 12.65
C ALA A 232 -0.45 -1.78 13.39
N PRO A 233 -1.33 -1.00 12.74
CA PRO A 233 -1.94 0.18 13.37
C PRO A 233 -2.61 -0.10 14.71
N THR A 234 -3.41 -1.15 14.81
CA THR A 234 -4.09 -1.55 16.05
C THR A 234 -3.11 -1.95 17.14
N THR A 235 -2.03 -2.68 16.80
CA THR A 235 -0.98 -3.07 17.73
C THR A 235 -0.23 -1.84 18.26
N ALA A 236 0.16 -0.92 17.38
CA ALA A 236 0.78 0.34 17.82
C ALA A 236 -0.12 1.13 18.77
N ALA A 237 -1.41 1.17 18.51
CA ALA A 237 -2.39 1.84 19.35
C ALA A 237 -2.50 1.22 20.74
N LEU A 238 -2.48 -0.12 20.86
CA LEU A 238 -2.46 -0.83 22.14
C LEU A 238 -1.18 -0.53 22.93
N ILE A 239 -0.03 -0.54 22.27
CA ILE A 239 1.25 -0.21 22.90
C ILE A 239 1.26 1.23 23.42
N VAL A 240 0.81 2.21 22.62
CA VAL A 240 0.67 3.60 23.03
C VAL A 240 -0.21 3.73 24.26
N LYS A 241 -1.40 3.10 24.25
CA LYS A 241 -2.33 3.09 25.37
C LYS A 241 -1.64 2.60 26.65
N GLN A 242 -1.11 1.38 26.63
CA GLN A 242 -0.51 0.73 27.79
C GLN A 242 0.73 1.49 28.27
N ALA A 243 1.58 2.00 27.37
CA ALA A 243 2.73 2.81 27.78
C ALA A 243 2.32 4.09 28.53
N ARG A 244 1.27 4.78 28.07
CA ARG A 244 0.74 5.98 28.75
C ARG A 244 0.07 5.64 30.08
N GLU A 245 -0.68 4.54 30.15
CA GLU A 245 -1.28 4.04 31.40
C GLU A 245 -0.23 3.67 32.45
N MET A 246 0.94 3.15 32.02
CA MET A 246 2.10 2.90 32.88
C MET A 246 2.88 4.18 33.24
N GLY A 247 2.44 5.36 32.79
CA GLY A 247 3.03 6.65 33.12
C GLY A 247 4.19 7.10 32.24
N PHE A 248 4.47 6.43 31.12
CA PHE A 248 5.50 6.88 30.20
C PHE A 248 5.15 8.25 29.59
N LYS A 249 6.03 9.25 29.77
CA LYS A 249 5.83 10.64 29.30
C LYS A 249 6.70 11.00 28.10
N GLY A 250 7.69 10.17 27.78
CA GLY A 250 8.61 10.41 26.66
C GLY A 250 7.95 10.36 25.28
N PRO A 251 8.67 10.73 24.24
CA PRO A 251 8.22 10.59 22.87
C PRO A 251 7.92 9.13 22.52
N ILE A 252 6.84 8.92 21.78
CA ILE A 252 6.55 7.65 21.11
C ILE A 252 6.59 7.92 19.62
N ILE A 253 7.40 7.16 18.91
CA ILE A 253 7.69 7.37 17.50
C ILE A 253 7.29 6.13 16.74
N ARG A 254 6.54 6.31 15.68
CA ARG A 254 6.20 5.26 14.75
C ARG A 254 6.80 5.59 13.38
N THR A 255 8.02 5.14 13.17
CA THR A 255 8.69 5.22 11.88
C THR A 255 8.06 4.20 10.92
N GLY A 256 7.68 4.60 9.72
CA GLY A 256 7.24 3.65 8.69
C GLY A 256 5.75 3.34 8.61
N GLY A 257 4.92 4.34 8.76
CA GLY A 257 3.51 4.26 8.41
C GLY A 257 2.58 5.03 9.33
N ASP A 258 1.46 5.46 8.79
CA ASP A 258 0.42 6.14 9.55
C ASP A 258 -0.42 5.14 10.35
N ALA A 259 -0.74 5.50 11.58
CA ALA A 259 -1.66 4.79 12.47
C ALA A 259 -2.49 5.78 13.30
N THR A 260 -2.55 7.06 12.89
CA THR A 260 -3.19 8.12 13.65
C THR A 260 -4.61 7.77 14.05
N GLY A 261 -5.46 7.37 13.10
CA GLY A 261 -6.86 7.02 13.37
C GLY A 261 -7.00 5.90 14.39
N GLU A 262 -6.24 4.81 14.25
CA GLU A 262 -6.30 3.68 15.18
C GLU A 262 -5.71 4.04 16.57
N ILE A 263 -4.63 4.82 16.62
CA ILE A 263 -4.06 5.28 17.91
C ILE A 263 -5.08 6.12 18.65
N VAL A 264 -5.72 7.08 18.00
CA VAL A 264 -6.75 7.95 18.61
C VAL A 264 -7.97 7.15 19.03
N LYS A 265 -8.43 6.20 18.21
CA LYS A 265 -9.60 5.36 18.48
C LYS A 265 -9.39 4.44 19.69
N VAL A 266 -8.21 3.80 19.80
CA VAL A 266 -7.94 2.77 20.82
C VAL A 266 -7.34 3.35 22.10
N ALA A 267 -6.39 4.28 21.97
CA ALA A 267 -5.72 4.89 23.14
C ALA A 267 -6.43 6.14 23.66
N GLY A 268 -7.29 6.76 22.84
CA GLY A 268 -7.92 8.05 23.15
C GLY A 268 -7.01 9.24 22.81
N LYS A 269 -7.62 10.41 22.62
CA LYS A 269 -6.91 11.64 22.22
C LYS A 269 -5.78 12.01 23.17
N ALA A 270 -6.01 11.93 24.48
CA ALA A 270 -5.03 12.30 25.50
C ALA A 270 -3.76 11.43 25.46
N ALA A 271 -3.90 10.11 25.28
CA ALA A 271 -2.76 9.19 25.19
C ALA A 271 -2.05 9.29 23.81
N ALA A 272 -2.79 9.64 22.77
CA ALA A 272 -2.27 9.82 21.42
C ALA A 272 -1.48 11.13 21.26
N GLU A 273 -1.70 12.12 22.14
CA GLU A 273 -1.06 13.42 22.06
C GLU A 273 0.47 13.32 22.04
N GLY A 274 1.11 14.00 21.08
CA GLY A 274 2.57 14.00 20.95
C GLY A 274 3.18 12.70 20.39
N VAL A 275 2.39 11.75 19.90
CA VAL A 275 2.91 10.59 19.15
C VAL A 275 3.33 11.05 17.76
N TYR A 276 4.57 10.71 17.36
CA TYR A 276 5.11 11.01 16.03
C TYR A 276 4.86 9.84 15.09
N VAL A 277 4.38 10.14 13.90
CA VAL A 277 4.03 9.13 12.88
C VAL A 277 4.68 9.45 11.54
N HIS A 278 4.96 8.40 10.79
CA HIS A 278 5.35 8.52 9.39
C HIS A 278 4.09 8.75 8.54
N GLN A 279 4.12 9.74 7.68
CA GLN A 279 3.04 10.03 6.74
C GLN A 279 3.54 9.87 5.30
N THR A 280 2.82 9.12 4.50
CA THR A 280 3.15 8.89 3.08
C THR A 280 2.57 9.96 2.17
N ILE A 281 1.69 10.80 2.68
CA ILE A 281 0.99 11.85 1.94
C ILE A 281 0.86 13.12 2.80
N ASN A 282 0.66 14.24 2.14
CA ASN A 282 0.20 15.46 2.79
C ASN A 282 -1.30 15.66 2.48
N PRO A 283 -2.21 15.53 3.46
CA PRO A 283 -3.65 15.71 3.23
C PRO A 283 -4.05 17.12 2.76
N ALA A 284 -3.17 18.11 2.91
CA ALA A 284 -3.40 19.47 2.43
C ALA A 284 -3.15 19.65 0.92
N ASP A 285 -2.50 18.68 0.27
CA ASP A 285 -2.30 18.72 -1.18
C ASP A 285 -3.64 18.54 -1.89
N ALA A 286 -3.98 19.42 -2.83
CA ALA A 286 -5.30 19.47 -3.45
C ALA A 286 -5.76 18.14 -4.08
N LYS A 287 -4.86 17.41 -4.75
CA LYS A 287 -5.15 16.10 -5.35
C LYS A 287 -5.42 15.04 -4.29
N VAL A 288 -4.63 15.06 -3.20
CA VAL A 288 -4.80 14.16 -2.06
C VAL A 288 -6.11 14.45 -1.35
N ALA A 289 -6.42 15.72 -1.09
CA ALA A 289 -7.68 16.13 -0.47
C ALA A 289 -8.91 15.70 -1.30
N ASP A 290 -8.84 15.81 -2.62
CA ASP A 290 -9.89 15.32 -3.53
C ASP A 290 -10.02 13.79 -3.46
N TYR A 291 -8.91 13.06 -3.47
CA TYR A 291 -8.90 11.61 -3.29
C TYR A 291 -9.57 11.19 -1.97
N ILE A 292 -9.21 11.84 -0.87
CA ILE A 292 -9.79 11.58 0.46
C ILE A 292 -11.31 11.73 0.42
N LYS A 293 -11.82 12.81 -0.19
CA LYS A 293 -13.28 13.03 -0.34
C LYS A 293 -13.95 11.89 -1.12
N ARG A 294 -13.37 11.47 -2.24
CA ARG A 294 -13.91 10.37 -3.07
C ARG A 294 -13.89 9.05 -2.33
N PHE A 295 -12.81 8.75 -1.62
CA PHE A 295 -12.69 7.55 -0.80
C PHE A 295 -13.76 7.53 0.30
N GLN A 296 -13.89 8.60 1.07
CA GLN A 296 -14.87 8.72 2.17
C GLN A 296 -16.32 8.67 1.68
N ALA A 297 -16.60 9.26 0.51
CA ALA A 297 -17.92 9.19 -0.10
C ALA A 297 -18.33 7.75 -0.45
N LYS A 298 -17.38 6.93 -0.93
CA LYS A 298 -17.62 5.52 -1.28
C LYS A 298 -17.70 4.62 -0.05
N TYR A 299 -16.72 4.70 0.86
CA TYR A 299 -16.56 3.73 1.96
C TYR A 299 -17.15 4.21 3.29
N LYS A 300 -17.50 5.49 3.40
CA LYS A 300 -18.02 6.13 4.65
C LYS A 300 -17.13 5.85 5.88
N SER A 301 -15.83 5.72 5.65
CA SER A 301 -14.83 5.40 6.66
C SER A 301 -13.61 6.30 6.50
N GLU A 302 -12.79 6.36 7.54
CA GLU A 302 -11.49 7.03 7.47
C GLU A 302 -10.58 6.28 6.48
N MET A 303 -9.80 7.06 5.74
CA MET A 303 -8.84 6.54 4.78
C MET A 303 -7.46 6.38 5.46
N ASN A 304 -6.83 5.23 5.29
CA ASN A 304 -5.42 5.08 5.64
C ASN A 304 -4.51 5.74 4.58
N ALA A 305 -3.45 6.40 5.01
CA ALA A 305 -2.53 7.17 4.15
C ALA A 305 -1.80 6.35 3.07
N PHE A 306 -1.81 5.01 3.14
CA PHE A 306 -1.30 4.16 2.06
C PHE A 306 -2.26 4.04 0.87
N SER A 307 -3.55 4.27 1.07
CA SER A 307 -4.56 4.11 0.00
C SER A 307 -4.24 4.92 -1.26
N PRO A 308 -3.95 6.23 -1.22
CA PRO A 308 -3.63 6.98 -2.43
C PRO A 308 -2.32 6.55 -3.10
N MET A 309 -1.37 5.95 -2.37
CA MET A 309 -0.15 5.39 -2.94
C MET A 309 -0.46 4.18 -3.85
N PHE A 310 -1.33 3.28 -3.40
CA PHE A 310 -1.77 2.13 -4.20
C PHE A 310 -2.65 2.56 -5.37
N HIS A 311 -3.53 3.54 -5.16
CA HIS A 311 -4.33 4.10 -6.25
C HIS A 311 -3.44 4.69 -7.35
N ALA A 312 -2.41 5.47 -6.98
CA ALA A 312 -1.43 6.00 -7.91
C ALA A 312 -0.73 4.89 -8.71
N ASN A 313 -0.38 3.77 -8.05
CA ASN A 313 0.23 2.64 -8.74
C ASN A 313 -0.71 1.94 -9.71
N VAL A 314 -1.99 1.79 -9.37
CA VAL A 314 -3.00 1.25 -10.29
C VAL A 314 -3.18 2.20 -11.48
N GLN A 315 -3.18 3.53 -11.27
CA GLN A 315 -3.18 4.50 -12.37
C GLN A 315 -1.96 4.33 -13.28
N MET A 316 -0.75 4.11 -12.69
CA MET A 316 0.46 3.83 -13.47
C MET A 316 0.34 2.52 -14.27
N LEU A 317 -0.22 1.46 -13.69
CA LEU A 317 -0.47 0.20 -14.39
C LEU A 317 -1.41 0.42 -15.59
N PHE A 318 -2.50 1.17 -15.42
CA PHE A 318 -3.42 1.48 -16.51
C PHE A 318 -2.74 2.32 -17.61
N GLY A 319 -1.97 3.33 -17.20
CA GLY A 319 -1.15 4.11 -18.14
C GLY A 319 -0.11 3.26 -18.88
N ALA A 320 0.48 2.27 -18.21
CA ALA A 320 1.42 1.34 -18.83
C ALA A 320 0.76 0.46 -19.90
N MET A 321 -0.46 -0.04 -19.64
CA MET A 321 -1.24 -0.78 -20.64
C MET A 321 -1.56 0.10 -21.86
N GLN A 322 -1.93 1.36 -21.64
CA GLN A 322 -2.21 2.31 -22.73
C GLN A 322 -0.94 2.61 -23.56
N GLN A 323 0.18 2.86 -22.89
CA GLN A 323 1.48 3.11 -23.53
C GLN A 323 1.98 1.89 -24.32
N ALA A 324 1.88 0.70 -23.73
CA ALA A 324 2.25 -0.57 -24.33
C ALA A 324 1.26 -1.04 -25.42
N LYS A 325 0.08 -0.42 -25.50
CA LYS A 325 -1.03 -0.78 -26.41
C LYS A 325 -1.45 -2.24 -26.31
N THR A 326 -1.39 -2.80 -25.11
CA THR A 326 -1.74 -4.20 -24.83
C THR A 326 -2.22 -4.38 -23.38
N THR A 327 -3.07 -5.38 -23.15
CA THR A 327 -3.51 -5.83 -21.83
C THR A 327 -2.98 -7.22 -21.47
N THR A 328 -2.23 -7.86 -22.39
CA THR A 328 -1.81 -9.28 -22.26
C THR A 328 -0.31 -9.50 -22.42
N ASP A 329 0.41 -8.61 -23.08
CA ASP A 329 1.89 -8.69 -23.18
C ASP A 329 2.51 -8.08 -21.92
N LEU A 330 2.73 -8.96 -20.93
CA LEU A 330 3.16 -8.58 -19.58
C LEU A 330 4.57 -7.97 -19.57
N ASP A 331 5.45 -8.40 -20.49
CA ASP A 331 6.79 -7.81 -20.60
C ASP A 331 6.73 -6.37 -21.09
N LYS A 332 5.93 -6.08 -22.12
CA LYS A 332 5.74 -4.70 -22.58
C LYS A 332 5.07 -3.81 -21.53
N ILE A 333 4.07 -4.31 -20.81
CA ILE A 333 3.39 -3.55 -19.76
C ILE A 333 4.36 -3.25 -18.61
N ARG A 334 5.13 -4.26 -18.15
CA ARG A 334 6.18 -4.09 -17.14
C ARG A 334 7.19 -3.02 -17.55
N ASP A 335 7.69 -3.08 -18.77
CA ASP A 335 8.72 -2.16 -19.27
C ASP A 335 8.16 -0.74 -19.46
N ALA A 336 6.93 -0.61 -19.95
CA ALA A 336 6.22 0.67 -20.02
C ALA A 336 6.03 1.27 -18.63
N MET A 337 5.57 0.47 -17.64
CA MET A 337 5.41 0.93 -16.26
C MET A 337 6.75 1.39 -15.65
N ALA A 338 7.80 0.62 -15.87
CA ALA A 338 9.15 0.92 -15.36
C ALA A 338 9.79 2.16 -15.98
N SER A 339 9.42 2.51 -17.19
CA SER A 339 9.94 3.69 -17.89
C SER A 339 9.29 5.00 -17.45
N MET A 340 8.21 4.96 -16.67
CA MET A 340 7.48 6.15 -16.28
C MET A 340 8.33 7.07 -15.41
N LYS A 341 8.35 8.34 -15.78
CA LYS A 341 9.01 9.43 -15.07
C LYS A 341 8.07 10.62 -15.01
N ASP A 342 8.04 11.28 -13.86
CA ASP A 342 7.17 12.42 -13.58
C ASP A 342 5.70 12.16 -13.94
N TYR A 343 5.26 10.89 -13.77
CA TYR A 343 3.91 10.45 -14.07
C TYR A 343 2.91 11.09 -13.13
N ASP A 344 1.88 11.73 -13.66
CA ASP A 344 0.91 12.47 -12.87
C ASP A 344 -0.14 11.56 -12.24
N THR A 345 -0.27 11.60 -10.92
CA THR A 345 -1.15 10.74 -10.12
C THR A 345 -1.91 11.53 -9.07
N VAL A 346 -2.74 10.83 -8.27
CA VAL A 346 -3.45 11.43 -7.11
C VAL A 346 -2.51 11.94 -6.01
N ILE A 347 -1.27 11.47 -5.95
CA ILE A 347 -0.25 11.93 -5.01
C ILE A 347 0.75 12.89 -5.65
N GLY A 348 0.43 13.42 -6.83
CA GLY A 348 1.30 14.27 -7.62
C GLY A 348 2.14 13.49 -8.61
N LYS A 349 3.24 14.10 -9.06
CA LYS A 349 4.18 13.47 -10.00
C LYS A 349 5.07 12.47 -9.28
N VAL A 350 5.17 11.27 -9.83
CA VAL A 350 5.96 10.18 -9.29
C VAL A 350 6.88 9.58 -10.35
N SER A 351 7.97 8.98 -9.90
CA SER A 351 8.96 8.31 -10.74
C SER A 351 9.38 7.00 -10.07
N TRP A 352 10.13 6.17 -10.79
CA TRP A 352 10.77 5.01 -10.20
C TRP A 352 12.23 5.28 -9.85
N SER A 353 12.67 4.74 -8.72
CA SER A 353 14.04 4.74 -8.20
C SER A 353 14.45 3.32 -7.78
N GLY A 354 15.55 3.20 -7.01
CA GLY A 354 15.98 1.96 -6.39
C GLY A 354 17.08 1.21 -7.14
N GLU A 355 17.58 1.70 -8.27
CA GLU A 355 18.62 1.04 -9.05
C GLU A 355 19.90 0.82 -8.23
N GLN A 356 20.32 1.79 -7.44
CA GLN A 356 21.49 1.70 -6.60
C GLN A 356 21.31 0.71 -5.43
N ALA A 357 20.12 0.70 -4.81
CA ALA A 357 19.84 -0.11 -3.62
C ALA A 357 19.44 -1.55 -3.95
N TYR A 358 18.75 -1.77 -5.07
CA TYR A 358 18.12 -3.05 -5.42
C TYR A 358 18.58 -3.60 -6.77
N GLY A 359 19.45 -2.89 -7.49
CA GLY A 359 19.88 -3.26 -8.84
C GLY A 359 18.76 -3.17 -9.90
N ILE A 360 17.58 -2.66 -9.52
CA ILE A 360 16.40 -2.53 -10.39
C ILE A 360 15.62 -1.26 -10.03
N LYS A 361 15.09 -0.58 -11.05
CA LYS A 361 14.36 0.69 -10.91
C LYS A 361 12.85 0.44 -10.79
N ARG A 362 12.40 0.00 -9.59
CA ARG A 362 11.02 -0.41 -9.31
C ARG A 362 10.50 0.10 -7.95
N GLN A 363 11.28 0.92 -7.25
CA GLN A 363 10.88 1.61 -6.03
C GLN A 363 10.23 2.93 -6.38
N LEU A 364 9.02 3.19 -5.87
CA LEU A 364 8.38 4.50 -6.07
C LEU A 364 9.21 5.59 -5.38
N ASP A 365 9.52 6.63 -6.10
CA ASP A 365 10.15 7.86 -5.61
C ASP A 365 9.06 8.90 -5.39
N ALA A 366 8.76 9.13 -4.12
CA ALA A 366 7.79 10.10 -3.65
C ALA A 366 8.27 10.74 -2.34
N PRO A 367 7.92 11.99 -2.05
CA PRO A 367 8.18 12.58 -0.74
C PRO A 367 7.37 11.83 0.33
N PHE A 368 7.88 11.86 1.57
CA PHE A 368 7.16 11.43 2.76
C PHE A 368 7.25 12.51 3.83
N TYR A 369 6.57 12.33 4.95
CA TYR A 369 6.43 13.37 5.95
C TYR A 369 6.53 12.81 7.36
N VAL A 370 6.92 13.64 8.30
CA VAL A 370 6.75 13.38 9.73
C VAL A 370 5.50 14.13 10.19
N GLY A 371 4.57 13.41 10.78
CA GLY A 371 3.41 13.96 11.46
C GLY A 371 3.56 13.86 12.98
N VAL A 372 2.88 14.73 13.70
CA VAL A 372 2.66 14.61 15.15
C VAL A 372 1.17 14.66 15.43
N ILE A 373 0.68 13.76 16.28
CA ILE A 373 -0.74 13.76 16.67
C ILE A 373 -0.98 14.88 17.66
N ARG A 374 -1.90 15.79 17.32
CA ARG A 374 -2.39 16.88 18.17
C ARG A 374 -3.91 16.98 18.03
N ASP A 375 -4.60 17.06 19.15
CA ASP A 375 -6.07 17.10 19.21
C ASP A 375 -6.76 15.95 18.44
N GLY A 376 -6.08 14.82 18.31
CA GLY A 376 -6.56 13.63 17.62
C GLY A 376 -6.37 13.61 16.11
N VAL A 377 -5.61 14.55 15.53
CA VAL A 377 -5.26 14.58 14.12
C VAL A 377 -3.75 14.64 13.92
N SER A 378 -3.24 14.05 12.84
CA SER A 378 -1.83 14.17 12.48
C SER A 378 -1.56 15.50 11.80
N GLN A 379 -0.69 16.32 12.39
CA GLN A 379 -0.19 17.57 11.80
C GLN A 379 1.19 17.33 11.22
N ILE A 380 1.38 17.63 9.94
CA ILE A 380 2.69 17.53 9.28
C ILE A 380 3.65 18.54 9.90
N VAL A 381 4.81 18.08 10.34
CA VAL A 381 5.86 18.90 10.99
C VAL A 381 7.20 18.86 10.26
N ALA A 382 7.35 17.93 9.30
CA ALA A 382 8.49 17.91 8.38
C ALA A 382 8.10 17.26 7.05
N LYS A 383 8.73 17.74 5.97
CA LYS A 383 8.73 17.08 4.67
C LYS A 383 10.08 16.39 4.48
N CYS A 384 10.03 15.14 4.03
CA CYS A 384 11.21 14.31 3.89
C CYS A 384 11.42 13.85 2.44
N SER A 385 12.67 13.63 2.13
CA SER A 385 13.16 12.92 0.96
C SER A 385 14.01 11.72 1.42
N LEU A 386 14.54 10.94 0.48
CA LEU A 386 15.48 9.86 0.80
C LEU A 386 16.81 10.34 1.40
N LYS A 387 17.07 11.66 1.42
CA LYS A 387 18.32 12.26 1.91
C LYS A 387 18.17 12.94 3.26
N SER A 388 17.08 13.67 3.47
CA SER A 388 16.85 14.51 4.65
C SER A 388 15.38 14.85 4.85
N CYS A 389 15.06 15.26 6.08
CA CYS A 389 13.82 15.95 6.41
C CYS A 389 14.12 17.41 6.76
N ASP A 390 13.26 18.34 6.36
CA ASP A 390 13.33 19.79 6.58
C ASP A 390 12.24 20.29 7.55
#